data_31c6b83624599aeffd9a5890889f72c7
#
_entry.id   31c6b83624599aeffd9a5890889f72c7
#
_cell.length_a   1.000
_cell.length_b   1.000
_cell.length_c   1.000
_cell.angle_alpha   90.00
_cell.angle_beta   90.00
_cell.angle_gamma   90.00
#
_symmetry.space_group_name_H-M   'P 1'
#
loop_
_entity.id
_entity.type
_entity.pdbx_description
1 polymer ?
#
loop_
_entity_poly.entity_id
_entity_poly.type
_entity_poly.pdbx_seq_one_letter_code
_entity_poly.pdbx_strand_id
1 'polypeptide(L)'
;MSTTHIAAQTLKTLEPEEWSVLAALERALDAYEVVPFEYLSKATHLHIDEVKFRARKLDQLKLIHLTSRGAILVSAGLDALALRGFVKRNLISGVGSIIGVGKEADVYEATDDAGNLYAIKFYRIGRISFRAIKIKRNYAKGLSHHRWLKVNINAAKKEAEAVSKLLKVGVSVPEIIARERHALLMKRLYGRLLVECKELKDPKKTLKEILKNIRKAYTEAGVINADLSEFNILCDDSKIWIIDWPQAVDKEHPNAEILLDRDVANIIRFFRRKFRIDCPLEEASFYVRGWRDRVEVYG
;
A
#
# COMPACT_ATOMS: atom_id res chain seq x y z
N MET A 1 -5.69 -20.04 -1.14
CA MET A 1 -4.52 -19.44 -1.79
C MET A 1 -4.80 -17.95 -1.98
N SER A 2 -3.86 -17.05 -1.69
CA SER A 2 -4.06 -15.61 -1.90
C SER A 2 -3.96 -15.24 -3.38
N THR A 3 -4.51 -14.08 -3.76
CA THR A 3 -4.41 -13.55 -5.14
C THR A 3 -2.97 -13.42 -5.61
N THR A 4 -2.08 -12.98 -4.72
CA THR A 4 -0.65 -12.82 -5.01
C THR A 4 0.06 -14.15 -5.26
N HIS A 5 -0.26 -15.21 -4.50
CA HIS A 5 0.31 -16.54 -4.74
C HIS A 5 -0.19 -17.13 -6.08
N ILE A 6 -1.48 -16.95 -6.41
CA ILE A 6 -2.01 -17.31 -7.72
C ILE A 6 -1.21 -16.59 -8.82
N ALA A 7 -1.04 -15.27 -8.67
CA ALA A 7 -0.30 -14.46 -9.63
C ALA A 7 1.17 -14.92 -9.77
N ALA A 8 1.86 -15.18 -8.66
CA ALA A 8 3.26 -15.62 -8.66
C ALA A 8 3.46 -16.96 -9.38
N GLN A 9 2.54 -17.93 -9.17
CA GLN A 9 2.59 -19.22 -9.82
C GLN A 9 2.40 -19.14 -11.35
N THR A 10 1.63 -18.14 -11.82
CA THR A 10 1.34 -18.00 -13.26
C THR A 10 2.45 -17.29 -14.03
N LEU A 11 3.40 -16.63 -13.38
CA LEU A 11 4.45 -15.85 -14.05
C LEU A 11 5.27 -16.65 -15.06
N LYS A 12 5.54 -17.93 -14.77
CA LYS A 12 6.34 -18.82 -15.60
C LYS A 12 5.52 -19.56 -16.66
N THR A 13 4.19 -19.52 -16.59
CA THR A 13 3.29 -20.33 -17.41
C THR A 13 2.54 -19.52 -18.47
N LEU A 14 2.51 -18.19 -18.33
CA LEU A 14 1.83 -17.31 -19.28
C LEU A 14 2.72 -16.99 -20.48
N GLU A 15 2.14 -17.13 -21.65
CA GLU A 15 2.74 -16.80 -22.95
C GLU A 15 2.60 -15.29 -23.26
N PRO A 16 3.36 -14.76 -24.25
CA PRO A 16 3.30 -13.35 -24.62
C PRO A 16 1.89 -12.83 -24.92
N GLU A 17 1.04 -13.66 -25.52
CA GLU A 17 -0.33 -13.33 -25.90
C GLU A 17 -1.23 -13.14 -24.68
N GLU A 18 -1.14 -14.00 -23.66
CA GLU A 18 -1.88 -13.83 -22.40
C GLU A 18 -1.45 -12.54 -21.68
N TRP A 19 -0.16 -12.25 -21.69
CA TRP A 19 0.34 -10.99 -21.13
C TRP A 19 -0.16 -9.77 -21.89
N SER A 20 -0.28 -9.87 -23.21
CA SER A 20 -0.83 -8.82 -24.06
C SER A 20 -2.30 -8.56 -23.73
N VAL A 21 -3.09 -9.63 -23.54
CA VAL A 21 -4.51 -9.54 -23.15
C VAL A 21 -4.64 -8.89 -21.75
N LEU A 22 -3.87 -9.33 -20.75
CA LEU A 22 -3.88 -8.73 -19.42
C LEU A 22 -3.52 -7.24 -19.45
N ALA A 23 -2.50 -6.86 -20.20
CA ALA A 23 -2.09 -5.47 -20.36
C ALA A 23 -3.15 -4.63 -21.10
N ALA A 24 -3.86 -5.21 -22.07
CA ALA A 24 -4.97 -4.54 -22.75
C ALA A 24 -6.16 -4.31 -21.81
N LEU A 25 -6.47 -5.29 -20.94
CA LEU A 25 -7.49 -5.16 -19.90
C LEU A 25 -7.14 -4.04 -18.90
N GLU A 26 -5.88 -3.95 -18.48
CA GLU A 26 -5.41 -2.89 -17.59
C GLU A 26 -5.59 -1.49 -18.22
N ARG A 27 -5.18 -1.32 -19.50
CA ARG A 27 -5.34 -0.05 -20.22
C ARG A 27 -6.80 0.38 -20.35
N ALA A 28 -7.70 -0.59 -20.40
CA ALA A 28 -9.12 -0.37 -20.58
C ALA A 28 -9.89 -0.03 -19.28
N LEU A 29 -9.22 -0.04 -18.11
CA LEU A 29 -9.84 0.19 -16.79
C LEU A 29 -10.57 1.54 -16.66
N ASP A 30 -10.23 2.53 -17.47
CA ASP A 30 -10.91 3.84 -17.46
C ASP A 30 -12.22 3.85 -18.23
N ALA A 31 -12.29 3.05 -19.28
CA ALA A 31 -13.37 3.12 -20.26
C ALA A 31 -14.42 2.01 -20.07
N TYR A 32 -14.01 0.86 -19.50
CA TYR A 32 -14.88 -0.32 -19.48
C TYR A 32 -14.88 -1.01 -18.12
N GLU A 33 -16.07 -1.42 -17.67
CA GLU A 33 -16.21 -2.42 -16.60
C GLU A 33 -16.00 -3.84 -17.13
N VAL A 34 -16.63 -4.15 -18.27
CA VAL A 34 -16.43 -5.37 -19.05
C VAL A 34 -15.78 -4.97 -20.36
N VAL A 35 -14.53 -5.36 -20.57
CA VAL A 35 -13.79 -5.01 -21.78
C VAL A 35 -14.23 -5.90 -22.94
N PRO A 36 -14.80 -5.36 -24.04
CA PRO A 36 -15.29 -6.15 -25.16
C PRO A 36 -14.16 -6.91 -25.88
N PHE A 37 -14.46 -8.09 -26.43
CA PHE A 37 -13.47 -8.88 -27.18
C PHE A 37 -12.95 -8.15 -28.41
N GLU A 38 -13.79 -7.33 -29.07
CA GLU A 38 -13.41 -6.51 -30.21
C GLU A 38 -12.36 -5.47 -29.84
N TYR A 39 -12.50 -4.85 -28.64
CA TYR A 39 -11.49 -3.94 -28.12
C TYR A 39 -10.17 -4.68 -27.86
N LEU A 40 -10.24 -5.85 -27.19
CA LEU A 40 -9.06 -6.66 -26.89
C LEU A 40 -8.35 -7.13 -28.18
N SER A 41 -9.10 -7.56 -29.19
CA SER A 41 -8.55 -7.94 -30.50
C SER A 41 -7.77 -6.78 -31.15
N LYS A 42 -8.37 -5.60 -31.20
CA LYS A 42 -7.70 -4.39 -31.73
C LYS A 42 -6.46 -4.00 -30.90
N ALA A 43 -6.57 -4.03 -29.58
CA ALA A 43 -5.51 -3.59 -28.67
C ALA A 43 -4.33 -4.55 -28.58
N THR A 44 -4.52 -5.84 -28.90
CA THR A 44 -3.50 -6.88 -28.88
C THR A 44 -3.00 -7.26 -30.26
N HIS A 45 -3.68 -6.85 -31.33
CA HIS A 45 -3.47 -7.27 -32.72
C HIS A 45 -3.64 -8.79 -32.90
N LEU A 46 -4.40 -9.46 -32.04
CA LEU A 46 -4.73 -10.89 -32.16
C LEU A 46 -6.11 -11.05 -32.79
N HIS A 47 -6.30 -12.16 -33.53
CA HIS A 47 -7.63 -12.52 -34.02
C HIS A 47 -8.59 -12.70 -32.83
N ILE A 48 -9.87 -12.39 -33.01
CA ILE A 48 -10.87 -12.44 -31.93
C ILE A 48 -11.02 -13.82 -31.30
N ASP A 49 -10.87 -14.88 -32.07
CA ASP A 49 -10.94 -16.27 -31.57
C ASP A 49 -9.72 -16.62 -30.72
N GLU A 50 -8.54 -16.13 -31.09
CA GLU A 50 -7.33 -16.23 -30.26
C GLU A 50 -7.49 -15.47 -28.94
N VAL A 51 -8.02 -14.25 -28.96
CA VAL A 51 -8.34 -13.49 -27.73
C VAL A 51 -9.28 -14.27 -26.83
N LYS A 52 -10.36 -14.86 -27.39
CA LYS A 52 -11.30 -15.68 -26.62
C LYS A 52 -10.64 -16.92 -26.04
N PHE A 53 -9.76 -17.57 -26.77
CA PHE A 53 -8.99 -18.74 -26.32
C PHE A 53 -8.07 -18.36 -25.16
N ARG A 54 -7.27 -17.28 -25.29
CA ARG A 54 -6.38 -16.77 -24.23
C ARG A 54 -7.17 -16.30 -23.01
N ALA A 55 -8.30 -15.64 -23.21
CA ALA A 55 -9.17 -15.21 -22.12
C ALA A 55 -9.73 -16.39 -21.30
N ARG A 56 -10.12 -17.52 -21.95
CA ARG A 56 -10.53 -18.72 -21.22
C ARG A 56 -9.42 -19.26 -20.33
N LYS A 57 -8.17 -19.33 -20.82
CA LYS A 57 -7.01 -19.77 -20.04
C LYS A 57 -6.76 -18.82 -18.85
N LEU A 58 -6.83 -17.52 -19.06
CA LEU A 58 -6.68 -16.52 -17.99
C LEU A 58 -7.80 -16.60 -16.94
N ASP A 59 -9.03 -16.88 -17.33
CA ASP A 59 -10.17 -17.10 -16.42
C ASP A 59 -9.98 -18.37 -15.57
N GLN A 60 -9.58 -19.49 -16.20
CA GLN A 60 -9.22 -20.73 -15.48
C GLN A 60 -8.12 -20.50 -14.44
N LEU A 61 -7.14 -19.65 -14.74
CA LEU A 61 -6.08 -19.23 -13.83
C LEU A 61 -6.53 -18.18 -12.81
N LYS A 62 -7.80 -17.73 -12.86
CA LYS A 62 -8.40 -16.72 -11.97
C LYS A 62 -7.73 -15.34 -12.03
N LEU A 63 -7.12 -15.02 -13.16
CA LEU A 63 -6.49 -13.71 -13.39
C LEU A 63 -7.46 -12.68 -13.97
N ILE A 64 -8.54 -13.15 -14.57
CA ILE A 64 -9.66 -12.35 -15.07
C ILE A 64 -10.98 -13.01 -14.69
N HIS A 65 -12.08 -12.34 -14.96
CA HIS A 65 -13.42 -12.92 -14.98
C HIS A 65 -14.01 -12.81 -16.39
N LEU A 66 -14.31 -13.97 -16.99
CA LEU A 66 -14.85 -14.05 -18.33
C LEU A 66 -16.38 -13.88 -18.30
N THR A 67 -16.91 -13.14 -19.26
CA THR A 67 -18.35 -12.98 -19.50
C THR A 67 -18.69 -13.28 -20.95
N SER A 68 -19.99 -13.36 -21.28
CA SER A 68 -20.42 -13.56 -22.67
C SER A 68 -20.06 -12.39 -23.61
N ARG A 69 -19.85 -11.19 -23.06
CA ARG A 69 -19.59 -9.96 -23.85
C ARG A 69 -18.14 -9.51 -23.84
N GLY A 70 -17.30 -10.08 -22.97
CA GLY A 70 -15.92 -9.66 -22.82
C GLY A 70 -15.28 -10.19 -21.54
N ALA A 71 -14.26 -9.49 -21.04
CA ALA A 71 -13.50 -9.89 -19.86
C ALA A 71 -13.32 -8.74 -18.87
N ILE A 72 -13.14 -9.09 -17.59
CA ILE A 72 -12.92 -8.17 -16.47
C ILE A 72 -11.59 -8.54 -15.84
N LEU A 73 -10.67 -7.57 -15.70
CA LEU A 73 -9.44 -7.74 -14.93
C LEU A 73 -9.78 -7.86 -13.44
N VAL A 74 -9.23 -8.88 -12.76
CA VAL A 74 -9.39 -9.02 -11.30
C VAL A 74 -8.07 -8.76 -10.57
N SER A 75 -8.13 -8.68 -9.24
CA SER A 75 -6.95 -8.36 -8.41
C SER A 75 -5.75 -9.28 -8.69
N ALA A 76 -5.98 -10.60 -8.88
CA ALA A 76 -4.89 -11.52 -9.19
C ALA A 76 -4.22 -11.22 -10.54
N GLY A 77 -4.98 -10.79 -11.55
CA GLY A 77 -4.41 -10.38 -12.85
C GLY A 77 -3.58 -9.09 -12.72
N LEU A 78 -4.04 -8.14 -11.91
CA LEU A 78 -3.26 -6.93 -11.63
C LEU A 78 -2.00 -7.24 -10.81
N ASP A 79 -2.07 -8.18 -9.84
CA ASP A 79 -0.91 -8.70 -9.11
C ASP A 79 0.12 -9.32 -10.06
N ALA A 80 -0.34 -10.15 -11.00
CA ALA A 80 0.52 -10.80 -12.00
C ALA A 80 1.26 -9.76 -12.86
N LEU A 81 0.56 -8.73 -13.32
CA LEU A 81 1.16 -7.63 -14.07
C LEU A 81 2.19 -6.86 -13.23
N ALA A 82 1.93 -6.61 -11.95
CA ALA A 82 2.86 -5.94 -11.05
C ALA A 82 4.12 -6.78 -10.81
N LEU A 83 3.95 -8.06 -10.48
CA LEU A 83 5.07 -8.99 -10.28
C LEU A 83 5.92 -9.14 -11.54
N ARG A 84 5.27 -9.27 -12.71
CA ARG A 84 6.00 -9.29 -14.00
C ARG A 84 6.84 -8.03 -14.20
N GLY A 85 6.33 -6.86 -13.80
CA GLY A 85 7.07 -5.60 -13.88
C GLY A 85 8.36 -5.64 -13.05
N PHE A 86 8.29 -6.11 -11.82
CA PHE A 86 9.47 -6.27 -10.95
C PHE A 86 10.47 -7.31 -11.50
N VAL A 87 9.98 -8.48 -11.95
CA VAL A 87 10.82 -9.54 -12.53
C VAL A 87 11.52 -9.06 -13.80
N LYS A 88 10.83 -8.39 -14.72
CA LYS A 88 11.44 -7.84 -15.94
C LYS A 88 12.54 -6.80 -15.70
N ARG A 89 12.49 -6.16 -14.53
CA ARG A 89 13.52 -5.19 -14.09
C ARG A 89 14.61 -5.85 -13.25
N ASN A 90 14.61 -7.18 -13.13
CA ASN A 90 15.52 -7.97 -12.30
C ASN A 90 15.56 -7.51 -10.82
N LEU A 91 14.42 -7.04 -10.31
CA LEU A 91 14.33 -6.57 -8.93
C LEU A 91 13.96 -7.69 -7.95
N ILE A 92 13.24 -8.71 -8.42
CA ILE A 92 12.87 -9.90 -7.64
C ILE A 92 12.92 -11.14 -8.51
N SER A 93 13.18 -12.29 -7.90
CA SER A 93 13.10 -13.63 -8.50
C SER A 93 12.06 -14.53 -7.81
N GLY A 94 11.65 -14.19 -6.59
CA GLY A 94 10.70 -14.96 -5.81
C GLY A 94 9.79 -14.14 -4.92
N VAL A 95 8.62 -14.70 -4.61
CA VAL A 95 7.66 -14.18 -3.63
C VAL A 95 7.48 -15.24 -2.55
N GLY A 96 7.77 -14.86 -1.31
CA GLY A 96 7.71 -15.72 -0.14
C GLY A 96 6.38 -15.64 0.62
N SER A 97 6.45 -15.83 1.93
CA SER A 97 5.31 -15.82 2.82
C SER A 97 4.72 -14.44 3.01
N ILE A 98 3.46 -14.40 3.44
CA ILE A 98 2.81 -13.18 3.87
C ILE A 98 3.37 -12.77 5.24
N ILE A 99 3.78 -11.51 5.36
CA ILE A 99 4.39 -10.96 6.58
C ILE A 99 3.52 -9.88 7.24
N GLY A 100 2.45 -9.45 6.56
CA GLY A 100 1.47 -8.53 7.12
C GLY A 100 0.16 -8.57 6.34
N VAL A 101 -0.96 -8.54 7.07
CA VAL A 101 -2.31 -8.46 6.50
C VAL A 101 -3.03 -7.29 7.15
N GLY A 102 -3.20 -6.21 6.39
CA GLY A 102 -3.95 -5.04 6.81
C GLY A 102 -5.36 -4.98 6.22
N LYS A 103 -6.09 -3.95 6.61
CA LYS A 103 -7.41 -3.66 6.04
C LYS A 103 -7.31 -3.25 4.57
N GLU A 104 -6.27 -2.53 4.20
CA GLU A 104 -6.08 -1.89 2.90
C GLU A 104 -4.89 -2.42 2.10
N ALA A 105 -4.05 -3.30 2.68
CA ALA A 105 -2.90 -3.88 1.99
C ALA A 105 -2.53 -5.25 2.55
N ASP A 106 -1.87 -6.06 1.71
CA ASP A 106 -1.13 -7.25 2.09
C ASP A 106 0.34 -7.04 1.82
N VAL A 107 1.20 -7.49 2.73
CA VAL A 107 2.65 -7.42 2.60
C VAL A 107 3.23 -8.83 2.53
N TYR A 108 4.02 -9.07 1.51
CA TYR A 108 4.72 -10.36 1.28
C TYR A 108 6.22 -10.15 1.35
N GLU A 109 6.92 -11.17 1.75
CA GLU A 109 8.36 -11.27 1.55
C GLU A 109 8.68 -11.51 0.07
N ALA A 110 9.81 -10.97 -0.40
CA ALA A 110 10.33 -11.23 -1.73
C ALA A 110 11.85 -11.36 -1.69
N THR A 111 12.40 -12.03 -2.69
CA THR A 111 13.84 -12.23 -2.84
C THR A 111 14.28 -11.86 -4.24
N ASP A 112 15.52 -11.37 -4.37
CA ASP A 112 16.21 -11.28 -5.65
C ASP A 112 17.06 -12.55 -5.91
N ASP A 113 17.76 -12.57 -7.05
CA ASP A 113 18.64 -13.69 -7.42
C ASP A 113 19.89 -13.82 -6.51
N ALA A 114 20.25 -12.76 -5.80
CA ALA A 114 21.34 -12.75 -4.83
C ALA A 114 20.91 -13.22 -3.43
N GLY A 115 19.61 -13.47 -3.22
CA GLY A 115 19.05 -13.88 -1.93
C GLY A 115 18.75 -12.72 -0.97
N ASN A 116 18.84 -11.47 -1.43
CA ASN A 116 18.45 -10.34 -0.59
C ASN A 116 16.95 -10.35 -0.33
N LEU A 117 16.55 -9.97 0.89
CA LEU A 117 15.17 -9.95 1.33
C LEU A 117 14.54 -8.56 1.19
N TYR A 118 13.35 -8.54 0.62
CA TYR A 118 12.51 -7.36 0.41
C TYR A 118 11.11 -7.58 0.96
N ALA A 119 10.32 -6.50 1.02
CA ALA A 119 8.90 -6.55 1.25
C ALA A 119 8.15 -6.02 0.02
N ILE A 120 7.10 -6.71 -0.41
CA ILE A 120 6.17 -6.19 -1.43
C ILE A 120 4.83 -5.93 -0.78
N LYS A 121 4.40 -4.67 -0.80
CA LYS A 121 3.09 -4.23 -0.31
C LYS A 121 2.12 -4.14 -1.49
N PHE A 122 1.05 -4.94 -1.47
CA PHE A 122 -0.04 -4.89 -2.45
C PHE A 122 -1.24 -4.18 -1.85
N TYR A 123 -1.70 -3.11 -2.45
CA TYR A 123 -2.91 -2.42 -2.03
C TYR A 123 -4.17 -3.25 -2.28
N ARG A 124 -5.11 -3.19 -1.29
CA ARG A 124 -6.37 -3.95 -1.27
C ARG A 124 -7.54 -3.09 -0.78
N ILE A 125 -7.50 -1.80 -1.03
CA ILE A 125 -8.58 -0.88 -0.65
C ILE A 125 -9.89 -1.38 -1.26
N GLY A 126 -10.97 -1.38 -0.46
CA GLY A 126 -12.27 -1.91 -0.85
C GLY A 126 -12.52 -3.38 -0.51
N ARG A 127 -11.53 -4.16 -0.06
CA ARG A 127 -11.70 -5.58 0.34
C ARG A 127 -12.84 -5.78 1.35
N ILE A 128 -12.98 -4.91 2.34
CA ILE A 128 -14.00 -4.99 3.38
C ILE A 128 -15.38 -4.61 2.82
N SER A 129 -15.42 -3.59 1.95
CA SER A 129 -16.66 -3.14 1.30
C SER A 129 -17.29 -4.25 0.46
N PHE A 130 -16.49 -5.05 -0.26
CA PHE A 130 -16.99 -6.19 -1.03
C PHE A 130 -17.57 -7.31 -0.15
N ARG A 131 -17.00 -7.58 1.03
CA ARG A 131 -17.58 -8.55 1.96
C ARG A 131 -18.91 -8.07 2.54
N ALA A 132 -19.01 -6.78 2.89
CA ALA A 132 -20.24 -6.17 3.39
C ALA A 132 -21.34 -6.09 2.32
N ILE A 133 -20.98 -5.86 1.06
CA ILE A 133 -21.91 -5.80 -0.08
C ILE A 133 -22.50 -7.18 -0.40
N LYS A 134 -21.73 -8.27 -0.30
CA LYS A 134 -22.27 -9.64 -0.44
C LYS A 134 -23.33 -9.96 0.59
N ILE A 135 -23.27 -9.36 1.79
CA ILE A 135 -24.20 -9.58 2.89
C ILE A 135 -25.45 -8.67 2.77
N LYS A 136 -25.34 -7.46 2.18
CA LYS A 136 -26.45 -6.51 2.02
C LYS A 136 -26.76 -6.29 0.55
N ARG A 137 -27.49 -7.20 -0.07
CA ARG A 137 -27.89 -7.18 -1.50
C ARG A 137 -28.70 -5.96 -1.96
N ASN A 138 -29.15 -5.05 -1.10
CA ASN A 138 -30.13 -3.99 -1.44
C ASN A 138 -29.62 -2.54 -1.37
N TYR A 139 -28.35 -2.24 -1.05
CA TYR A 139 -27.91 -0.84 -0.88
C TYR A 139 -26.55 -0.49 -1.51
N ALA A 140 -26.09 -1.20 -2.51
CA ALA A 140 -24.78 -0.93 -3.10
C ALA A 140 -24.87 -0.32 -4.52
N LYS A 141 -25.18 0.97 -4.62
CA LYS A 141 -24.58 1.82 -5.65
C LYS A 141 -23.10 2.09 -5.26
N GLY A 142 -22.33 1.01 -5.01
CA GLY A 142 -20.91 1.07 -4.70
C GLY A 142 -20.07 1.16 -5.96
N LEU A 143 -18.86 1.68 -5.83
CA LEU A 143 -17.85 1.68 -6.89
C LEU A 143 -17.70 0.26 -7.46
N SER A 144 -17.75 0.13 -8.80
CA SER A 144 -17.54 -1.15 -9.48
C SER A 144 -16.11 -1.66 -9.28
N HIS A 145 -15.88 -2.96 -9.47
CA HIS A 145 -14.60 -3.62 -9.19
C HIS A 145 -13.40 -2.95 -9.91
N HIS A 146 -13.57 -2.54 -11.18
CA HIS A 146 -12.52 -1.87 -11.94
C HIS A 146 -12.09 -0.52 -11.32
N ARG A 147 -13.02 0.22 -10.71
CA ARG A 147 -12.69 1.48 -10.00
C ARG A 147 -11.83 1.22 -8.77
N TRP A 148 -12.04 0.11 -8.06
CA TRP A 148 -11.19 -0.27 -6.92
C TRP A 148 -9.77 -0.61 -7.34
N LEU A 149 -9.56 -1.26 -8.48
CA LEU A 149 -8.21 -1.50 -9.01
C LEU A 149 -7.46 -0.19 -9.23
N LYS A 150 -8.14 0.84 -9.77
CA LYS A 150 -7.55 2.18 -9.94
C LYS A 150 -7.28 2.90 -8.62
N VAL A 151 -8.19 2.80 -7.65
CA VAL A 151 -7.97 3.35 -6.30
C VAL A 151 -6.70 2.76 -5.69
N ASN A 152 -6.48 1.44 -5.84
CA ASN A 152 -5.28 0.77 -5.36
C ASN A 152 -4.01 1.25 -6.08
N ILE A 153 -4.06 1.45 -7.40
CA ILE A 153 -2.93 2.01 -8.18
C ILE A 153 -2.59 3.43 -7.71
N ASN A 154 -3.60 4.27 -7.49
CA ASN A 154 -3.43 5.64 -7.03
C ASN A 154 -2.90 5.70 -5.59
N ALA A 155 -3.35 4.82 -4.70
CA ALA A 155 -2.84 4.72 -3.33
C ALA A 155 -1.34 4.39 -3.31
N ALA A 156 -0.91 3.39 -4.08
CA ALA A 156 0.50 3.06 -4.23
C ALA A 156 1.33 4.22 -4.79
N LYS A 157 0.78 4.98 -5.75
CA LYS A 157 1.44 6.16 -6.30
C LYS A 157 1.61 7.24 -5.24
N LYS A 158 0.55 7.59 -4.51
CA LYS A 158 0.58 8.60 -3.45
C LYS A 158 1.58 8.24 -2.36
N GLU A 159 1.56 6.99 -1.86
CA GLU A 159 2.52 6.57 -0.85
C GLU A 159 3.95 6.66 -1.37
N ALA A 160 4.24 6.23 -2.60
CA ALA A 160 5.58 6.32 -3.16
C ALA A 160 6.08 7.77 -3.26
N GLU A 161 5.22 8.70 -3.67
CA GLU A 161 5.52 10.13 -3.75
C GLU A 161 5.76 10.74 -2.36
N ALA A 162 4.91 10.44 -1.38
CA ALA A 162 5.07 10.90 -0.01
C ALA A 162 6.37 10.38 0.62
N VAL A 163 6.61 9.07 0.55
CA VAL A 163 7.83 8.44 1.10
C VAL A 163 9.09 8.99 0.43
N SER A 164 9.07 9.28 -0.87
CA SER A 164 10.21 9.90 -1.56
C SER A 164 10.55 11.29 -1.00
N LYS A 165 9.54 12.12 -0.66
CA LYS A 165 9.76 13.43 -0.01
C LYS A 165 10.33 13.23 1.40
N LEU A 166 9.79 12.30 2.16
CA LEU A 166 10.14 12.02 3.56
C LEU A 166 11.57 11.48 3.73
N LEU A 167 12.00 10.58 2.83
CA LEU A 167 13.37 10.04 2.85
C LEU A 167 14.42 11.14 2.62
N LYS A 168 14.15 12.13 1.77
CA LYS A 168 15.08 13.24 1.48
C LYS A 168 15.41 14.08 2.71
N VAL A 169 14.48 14.20 3.65
CA VAL A 169 14.64 14.95 4.90
C VAL A 169 14.98 14.04 6.10
N GLY A 170 15.23 12.76 5.86
CA GLY A 170 15.64 11.80 6.89
C GLY A 170 14.54 11.45 7.89
N VAL A 171 13.28 11.40 7.46
CA VAL A 171 12.20 10.78 8.22
C VAL A 171 12.35 9.27 8.15
N SER A 172 12.17 8.59 9.29
CA SER A 172 12.26 7.13 9.38
C SER A 172 11.01 6.49 8.74
N VAL A 173 11.12 6.12 7.49
CA VAL A 173 10.08 5.43 6.69
C VAL A 173 10.72 4.25 5.95
N PRO A 174 9.92 3.25 5.48
CA PRO A 174 10.44 2.20 4.61
C PRO A 174 10.99 2.78 3.32
N GLU A 175 12.20 2.39 2.92
CA GLU A 175 12.76 2.78 1.63
C GLU A 175 12.06 2.02 0.50
N ILE A 176 11.37 2.75 -0.38
CA ILE A 176 10.73 2.21 -1.58
C ILE A 176 11.76 2.10 -2.68
N ILE A 177 12.02 0.87 -3.16
CA ILE A 177 12.96 0.57 -4.24
C ILE A 177 12.29 0.78 -5.60
N ALA A 178 11.04 0.34 -5.72
CA ALA A 178 10.28 0.43 -6.95
C ALA A 178 8.77 0.36 -6.72
N ARG A 179 8.02 0.93 -7.64
CA ARG A 179 6.57 0.80 -7.74
C ARG A 179 6.19 0.17 -9.06
N GLU A 180 5.30 -0.80 -9.00
CA GLU A 180 4.60 -1.38 -10.15
C GLU A 180 3.10 -1.38 -9.87
N ARG A 181 2.36 -0.53 -10.60
CA ARG A 181 0.90 -0.41 -10.46
C ARG A 181 0.48 -0.11 -9.02
N HIS A 182 -0.20 -1.06 -8.38
CA HIS A 182 -0.69 -1.02 -7.00
C HIS A 182 0.25 -1.70 -6.00
N ALA A 183 1.46 -2.06 -6.44
CA ALA A 183 2.45 -2.74 -5.61
C ALA A 183 3.69 -1.88 -5.38
N LEU A 184 4.21 -1.90 -4.14
CA LEU A 184 5.44 -1.24 -3.72
C LEU A 184 6.46 -2.28 -3.30
N LEU A 185 7.62 -2.29 -3.94
CA LEU A 185 8.79 -3.05 -3.49
C LEU A 185 9.62 -2.19 -2.55
N MET A 186 9.88 -2.66 -1.35
CA MET A 186 10.54 -1.92 -0.27
C MET A 186 11.66 -2.74 0.35
N LYS A 187 12.64 -2.09 0.97
CA LYS A 187 13.57 -2.77 1.87
C LYS A 187 12.82 -3.48 2.99
N ARG A 188 13.23 -4.70 3.30
CA ARG A 188 12.67 -5.46 4.41
C ARG A 188 13.07 -4.80 5.73
N LEU A 189 12.06 -4.42 6.53
CA LEU A 189 12.26 -3.95 7.89
C LEU A 189 11.97 -5.09 8.87
N TYR A 190 12.74 -5.11 9.94
CA TYR A 190 12.57 -6.06 11.05
C TYR A 190 12.15 -5.28 12.28
N GLY A 191 11.03 -5.64 12.88
CA GLY A 191 10.46 -4.95 14.02
C GLY A 191 9.04 -5.46 14.31
N ARG A 192 8.45 -4.95 15.38
CA ARG A 192 7.06 -5.20 15.77
C ARG A 192 6.24 -3.93 15.63
N LEU A 193 4.96 -4.07 15.34
CA LEU A 193 4.05 -2.93 15.39
C LEU A 193 4.01 -2.38 16.83
N LEU A 194 4.02 -1.07 16.97
CA LEU A 194 4.00 -0.40 18.27
C LEU A 194 2.81 -0.85 19.14
N VAL A 195 1.67 -1.14 18.50
CA VAL A 195 0.48 -1.70 19.17
C VAL A 195 0.76 -3.06 19.82
N GLU A 196 1.65 -3.88 19.26
CA GLU A 196 2.00 -5.22 19.73
C GLU A 196 3.09 -5.20 20.81
N CYS A 197 3.85 -4.12 20.94
CA CYS A 197 4.92 -3.99 21.92
C CYS A 197 4.33 -3.94 23.33
N LYS A 198 4.54 -4.97 24.14
CA LYS A 198 4.13 -5.00 25.55
C LYS A 198 4.94 -4.00 26.37
N GLU A 199 6.23 -3.92 26.09
CA GLU A 199 7.22 -3.06 26.75
C GLU A 199 8.10 -2.42 25.67
N LEU A 200 8.62 -1.24 25.98
CA LEU A 200 9.63 -0.53 25.20
C LEU A 200 10.85 -0.32 26.10
N LYS A 201 12.04 -0.39 25.55
CA LYS A 201 13.28 -0.15 26.30
C LYS A 201 13.33 1.25 26.92
N ASP A 202 12.88 2.24 26.18
CA ASP A 202 12.75 3.62 26.63
C ASP A 202 11.52 4.28 25.97
N PRO A 203 10.33 4.20 26.62
CA PRO A 203 9.12 4.75 26.07
C PRO A 203 9.17 6.27 25.86
N LYS A 204 9.86 7.01 26.74
CA LYS A 204 10.01 8.48 26.62
C LYS A 204 10.82 8.84 25.38
N LYS A 205 11.94 8.16 25.16
CA LYS A 205 12.77 8.35 23.97
C LYS A 205 12.01 7.96 22.70
N THR A 206 11.26 6.85 22.74
CA THR A 206 10.46 6.40 21.59
C THR A 206 9.41 7.44 21.21
N LEU A 207 8.66 8.00 22.19
CA LEU A 207 7.69 9.06 21.92
C LEU A 207 8.37 10.30 21.31
N LYS A 208 9.49 10.75 21.90
CA LYS A 208 10.26 11.89 21.38
C LYS A 208 10.72 11.65 19.94
N GLU A 209 11.18 10.44 19.61
CA GLU A 209 11.62 10.10 18.26
C GLU A 209 10.45 10.09 17.25
N ILE A 210 9.26 9.61 17.65
CA ILE A 210 8.06 9.68 16.82
C ILE A 210 7.69 11.15 16.56
N LEU A 211 7.61 11.99 17.60
CA LEU A 211 7.30 13.41 17.46
C LEU A 211 8.33 14.15 16.59
N LYS A 212 9.62 13.80 16.70
CA LYS A 212 10.68 14.33 15.85
C LYS A 212 10.48 13.97 14.37
N ASN A 213 10.06 12.74 14.08
CA ASN A 213 9.76 12.33 12.72
C ASN A 213 8.53 13.04 12.16
N ILE A 214 7.47 13.25 12.98
CA ILE A 214 6.30 14.05 12.58
C ILE A 214 6.73 15.50 12.29
N ARG A 215 7.56 16.10 13.15
CA ARG A 215 8.11 17.46 12.94
C ARG A 215 8.82 17.56 11.60
N LYS A 216 9.77 16.67 11.31
CA LYS A 216 10.50 16.67 10.03
C LYS A 216 9.56 16.50 8.83
N ALA A 217 8.59 15.58 8.93
CA ALA A 217 7.60 15.36 7.88
C ALA A 217 6.82 16.65 7.59
N TYR A 218 6.36 17.35 8.62
CA TYR A 218 5.59 18.58 8.50
C TYR A 218 6.45 19.77 8.06
N THR A 219 7.57 20.05 8.78
CA THR A 219 8.35 21.29 8.58
C THR A 219 9.28 21.24 7.38
N GLU A 220 9.87 20.07 7.07
CA GLU A 220 10.90 19.94 6.05
C GLU A 220 10.37 19.28 4.76
N ALA A 221 9.50 18.24 4.87
CA ALA A 221 8.92 17.60 3.70
C ALA A 221 7.57 18.22 3.27
N GLY A 222 6.91 18.99 4.15
CA GLY A 222 5.57 19.53 3.91
C GLY A 222 4.49 18.47 3.82
N VAL A 223 4.64 17.33 4.52
CA VAL A 223 3.76 16.16 4.43
C VAL A 223 3.20 15.80 5.80
N ILE A 224 1.90 15.51 5.86
CA ILE A 224 1.18 15.01 7.03
C ILE A 224 0.68 13.60 6.71
N ASN A 225 0.83 12.64 7.65
CA ASN A 225 0.38 11.26 7.44
C ASN A 225 -1.15 11.18 7.28
N ALA A 226 -1.89 11.94 8.07
CA ALA A 226 -3.34 12.06 8.08
C ALA A 226 -4.10 10.75 8.44
N ASP A 227 -3.39 9.74 8.97
CA ASP A 227 -3.98 8.52 9.56
C ASP A 227 -3.02 7.85 10.55
N LEU A 228 -2.13 8.64 11.18
CA LEU A 228 -1.11 8.13 12.07
C LEU A 228 -1.71 7.57 13.36
N SER A 229 -1.28 6.35 13.70
CA SER A 229 -1.66 5.65 14.91
C SER A 229 -0.60 4.61 15.30
N GLU A 230 -0.79 3.95 16.43
CA GLU A 230 0.04 2.86 16.91
C GLU A 230 0.13 1.64 15.95
N PHE A 231 -0.80 1.53 15.01
CA PHE A 231 -0.81 0.49 13.99
C PHE A 231 0.11 0.80 12.80
N ASN A 232 0.51 2.08 12.65
CA ASN A 232 1.31 2.57 11.54
C ASN A 232 2.75 2.89 11.96
N ILE A 233 3.21 2.35 13.09
CA ILE A 233 4.57 2.49 13.58
C ILE A 233 5.16 1.10 13.81
N LEU A 234 6.28 0.84 13.15
CA LEU A 234 7.14 -0.31 13.40
C LEU A 234 8.27 0.12 14.32
N CYS A 235 8.61 -0.70 15.30
CA CYS A 235 9.73 -0.43 16.19
C CYS A 235 10.56 -1.71 16.44
N ASP A 236 11.86 -1.50 16.56
CA ASP A 236 12.80 -2.42 17.18
C ASP A 236 13.37 -1.77 18.46
N ASP A 237 14.37 -2.40 19.06
CA ASP A 237 14.96 -1.92 20.32
C ASP A 237 15.70 -0.56 20.18
N SER A 238 15.97 -0.10 18.96
CA SER A 238 16.83 1.06 18.68
C SER A 238 16.17 2.13 17.80
N LYS A 239 15.22 1.74 16.96
CA LYS A 239 14.66 2.58 15.90
C LYS A 239 13.14 2.43 15.80
N ILE A 240 12.54 3.45 15.21
CA ILE A 240 11.14 3.43 14.77
C ILE A 240 11.06 3.70 13.27
N TRP A 241 10.00 3.22 12.64
CA TRP A 241 9.64 3.59 11.27
C TRP A 241 8.14 3.88 11.22
N ILE A 242 7.79 5.01 10.63
CA ILE A 242 6.40 5.33 10.35
C ILE A 242 6.08 4.71 8.99
N ILE A 243 5.19 3.73 9.01
CA ILE A 243 4.72 3.00 7.84
C ILE A 243 3.33 3.48 7.44
N ASP A 244 2.93 3.21 6.19
CA ASP A 244 1.56 3.46 5.71
C ASP A 244 1.22 4.96 5.50
N TRP A 245 1.49 5.46 4.27
CA TRP A 245 1.31 6.85 3.89
C TRP A 245 0.32 7.09 2.72
N PRO A 246 -0.66 6.19 2.41
CA PRO A 246 -1.55 6.38 1.26
C PRO A 246 -2.55 7.53 1.47
N GLN A 247 -2.81 7.89 2.73
CA GLN A 247 -3.71 8.99 3.12
C GLN A 247 -2.98 10.33 3.25
N ALA A 248 -1.65 10.34 3.06
CA ALA A 248 -0.83 11.53 3.27
C ALA A 248 -1.35 12.75 2.48
N VAL A 249 -1.29 13.91 3.11
CA VAL A 249 -1.67 15.19 2.51
C VAL A 249 -0.52 16.18 2.60
N ASP A 250 -0.47 17.13 1.68
CA ASP A 250 0.46 18.26 1.77
C ASP A 250 -0.01 19.26 2.87
N LYS A 251 0.92 20.01 3.43
CA LYS A 251 0.64 20.99 4.51
C LYS A 251 -0.30 22.13 4.06
N GLU A 252 -0.45 22.36 2.77
CA GLU A 252 -1.37 23.32 2.16
C GLU A 252 -2.82 22.78 2.06
N HIS A 253 -3.05 21.53 2.43
CA HIS A 253 -4.39 20.94 2.40
C HIS A 253 -5.33 21.69 3.36
N PRO A 254 -6.60 21.99 2.99
CA PRO A 254 -7.54 22.76 3.83
C PRO A 254 -7.68 22.25 5.28
N ASN A 255 -7.56 20.94 5.48
CA ASN A 255 -7.68 20.31 6.81
C ASN A 255 -6.32 19.92 7.41
N ALA A 256 -5.20 20.42 6.89
CA ALA A 256 -3.86 20.02 7.29
C ALA A 256 -3.64 20.11 8.81
N GLU A 257 -3.98 21.25 9.40
CA GLU A 257 -3.79 21.51 10.84
C GLU A 257 -4.61 20.54 11.70
N ILE A 258 -5.87 20.30 11.35
CA ILE A 258 -6.76 19.38 12.08
C ILE A 258 -6.22 17.94 11.99
N LEU A 259 -5.73 17.54 10.83
CA LEU A 259 -5.18 16.21 10.60
C LEU A 259 -3.88 16.00 11.38
N LEU A 260 -3.00 17.01 11.40
CA LEU A 260 -1.76 16.99 12.18
C LEU A 260 -2.04 16.84 13.68
N ASP A 261 -2.94 17.67 14.23
CA ASP A 261 -3.30 17.62 15.64
C ASP A 261 -3.93 16.27 16.02
N ARG A 262 -4.76 15.71 15.16
CA ARG A 262 -5.33 14.37 15.34
C ARG A 262 -4.25 13.29 15.38
N ASP A 263 -3.30 13.32 14.46
CA ASP A 263 -2.21 12.36 14.38
C ASP A 263 -1.33 12.43 15.65
N VAL A 264 -0.96 13.63 16.08
CA VAL A 264 -0.20 13.85 17.34
C VAL A 264 -1.00 13.36 18.55
N ALA A 265 -2.27 13.73 18.65
CA ALA A 265 -3.15 13.33 19.76
C ALA A 265 -3.33 11.80 19.84
N ASN A 266 -3.42 11.11 18.72
CA ASN A 266 -3.53 9.64 18.69
C ASN A 266 -2.30 8.98 19.32
N ILE A 267 -1.11 9.44 18.96
CA ILE A 267 0.16 8.89 19.49
C ILE A 267 0.29 9.18 20.99
N ILE A 268 0.05 10.42 21.43
CA ILE A 268 0.13 10.78 22.87
C ILE A 268 -0.87 9.94 23.67
N ARG A 269 -2.12 9.85 23.21
CA ARG A 269 -3.16 9.07 23.88
C ARG A 269 -2.75 7.59 24.03
N PHE A 270 -2.14 7.02 23.00
CA PHE A 270 -1.65 5.65 23.06
C PHE A 270 -0.55 5.48 24.11
N PHE A 271 0.48 6.37 24.14
CA PHE A 271 1.57 6.32 25.09
C PHE A 271 1.09 6.52 26.53
N ARG A 272 0.17 7.46 26.76
CA ARG A 272 -0.45 7.70 28.07
C ARG A 272 -1.17 6.43 28.57
N ARG A 273 -1.97 5.81 27.72
CA ARG A 273 -2.76 4.62 28.09
C ARG A 273 -1.90 3.40 28.34
N LYS A 274 -0.91 3.13 27.45
CA LYS A 274 -0.16 1.87 27.45
C LYS A 274 1.10 1.92 28.31
N PHE A 275 1.85 2.99 28.23
CA PHE A 275 3.17 3.10 28.86
C PHE A 275 3.20 4.08 30.04
N ARG A 276 2.08 4.74 30.35
CA ARG A 276 1.99 5.77 31.38
C ARG A 276 2.91 6.98 31.12
N ILE A 277 3.22 7.24 29.86
CA ILE A 277 4.02 8.35 29.40
C ILE A 277 3.08 9.40 28.82
N ASP A 278 3.26 10.64 29.23
CA ASP A 278 2.44 11.75 28.80
C ASP A 278 3.26 12.91 28.23
N CYS A 279 2.61 13.68 27.40
CA CYS A 279 3.10 14.93 26.84
C CYS A 279 1.88 15.84 26.65
N PRO A 280 1.90 17.09 27.15
CA PRO A 280 0.82 18.03 26.88
C PRO A 280 0.62 18.21 25.37
N LEU A 281 -0.62 18.03 24.91
CA LEU A 281 -0.92 18.05 23.47
C LEU A 281 -0.49 19.37 22.82
N GLU A 282 -0.72 20.50 23.50
CA GLU A 282 -0.35 21.82 23.01
C GLU A 282 1.17 21.95 22.81
N GLU A 283 1.97 21.46 23.77
CA GLU A 283 3.43 21.49 23.66
C GLU A 283 3.93 20.60 22.52
N ALA A 284 3.36 19.40 22.38
CA ALA A 284 3.69 18.51 21.27
C ALA A 284 3.29 19.13 19.91
N SER A 285 2.11 19.77 19.85
CA SER A 285 1.63 20.46 18.64
C SER A 285 2.54 21.63 18.26
N PHE A 286 3.00 22.43 19.23
CA PHE A 286 3.98 23.50 18.97
C PHE A 286 5.34 22.95 18.53
N TYR A 287 5.79 21.85 19.15
CA TYR A 287 7.03 21.20 18.76
C TYR A 287 7.00 20.67 17.33
N VAL A 288 5.95 19.95 16.94
CA VAL A 288 5.86 19.37 15.58
C VAL A 288 5.72 20.44 14.49
N ARG A 289 5.16 21.61 14.82
CA ARG A 289 5.09 22.76 13.91
C ARG A 289 6.40 23.56 13.82
N GLY A 290 7.39 23.25 14.67
CA GLY A 290 8.65 23.97 14.71
C GLY A 290 8.59 25.28 15.52
N TRP A 291 7.51 25.53 16.24
CA TRP A 291 7.36 26.73 17.10
C TRP A 291 8.10 26.61 18.43
N ARG A 292 8.48 25.39 18.82
CA ARG A 292 9.37 25.08 19.96
C ARG A 292 10.46 24.12 19.53
N ASP A 293 11.65 24.26 20.11
CA ASP A 293 12.80 23.39 19.78
C ASP A 293 12.84 22.10 20.59
N ARG A 294 12.12 22.06 21.70
CA ARG A 294 12.09 20.91 22.62
C ARG A 294 10.68 20.57 23.01
N VAL A 295 10.47 19.29 23.35
CA VAL A 295 9.21 18.78 23.89
C VAL A 295 9.51 18.04 25.20
N GLU A 296 8.74 18.35 26.24
CA GLU A 296 8.82 17.65 27.50
C GLU A 296 7.90 16.44 27.51
N VAL A 297 8.42 15.32 28.03
CA VAL A 297 7.72 14.04 28.14
C VAL A 297 7.83 13.55 29.57
N TYR A 298 6.70 13.31 30.21
CA TYR A 298 6.57 12.96 31.60
C TYR A 298 6.17 11.48 31.79
N GLY A 299 6.42 10.95 33.00
CA GLY A 299 6.04 9.58 33.34
C GLY A 299 7.13 8.76 33.97
#